data_5cacd705bb20cda79e571d95010be0c4
#
_entry.id   5cacd705bb20cda79e571d95010be0c4
#
_cell.length_a   1.000
_cell.length_b   1.000
_cell.length_c   1.000
_cell.angle_alpha   90.00
_cell.angle_beta   90.00
_cell.angle_gamma   90.00
#
_symmetry.space_group_name_H-M   'P 1'
#
loop_
_entity.id
_entity.type
_entity.pdbx_description
1 polymer ?
#
loop_
_entity_poly.entity_id
_entity_poly.type
_entity_poly.pdbx_seq_one_letter_code
_entity_poly.pdbx_strand_id
1 'polypeptide(L)'
;DLKIGNGGSILAAPEDTIYIFDEAHHLPNKARDAWSHSFRTDTFPKMLKEIPVNMNDTGIKWSDSKCFEAKRIGGLMLSWRDGMQKQGKIMDKAQKDLEKKLQALTAKNSHKDPLVIPYTATMDELMEVCDVYLESARSIQEITSKVFNEISKTRAEMLRNGNTPAWSPLFEDVEMNRVLGAFGFYNNKFSNLIETLELFTRDQPDPSHPPVAKWLVPDDKHKAFSIHATPTMATDLLPRYLYDRAFSVIHASATITSVGGFTLYKQ
;
A
#
# COMPACT_ATOMS: atom_id res chain seq x y z
N ASP A 1 -5.46 5.76 -10.27
CA ASP A 1 -5.65 7.17 -9.89
C ASP A 1 -6.91 7.39 -9.05
N LEU A 2 -8.06 6.85 -9.45
CA LEU A 2 -9.32 6.95 -8.67
C LEU A 2 -9.17 6.35 -7.25
N LYS A 3 -8.37 5.31 -7.08
CA LYS A 3 -8.09 4.68 -5.78
C LYS A 3 -7.33 5.61 -4.83
N ILE A 4 -6.46 6.47 -5.35
CA ILE A 4 -5.62 7.36 -4.54
C ILE A 4 -6.45 8.53 -3.96
N GLY A 5 -7.67 8.75 -4.44
CA GLY A 5 -8.55 9.86 -4.01
C GLY A 5 -7.97 11.23 -4.41
N ASN A 6 -8.70 12.26 -4.55
CA ASN A 6 -8.23 13.62 -4.82
C ASN A 6 -7.45 13.86 -6.14
N GLY A 7 -7.72 13.07 -7.17
CA GLY A 7 -6.97 13.18 -8.42
C GLY A 7 -5.53 12.70 -8.27
N GLY A 8 -5.17 11.62 -8.90
CA GLY A 8 -3.80 11.18 -8.97
C GLY A 8 -2.95 12.12 -9.80
N SER A 9 -1.70 11.76 -9.99
CA SER A 9 -0.77 12.53 -10.83
C SER A 9 -1.15 12.56 -12.32
N ILE A 10 -2.09 11.75 -12.75
CA ILE A 10 -2.47 11.56 -14.17
C ILE A 10 -3.87 12.10 -14.46
N LEU A 11 -4.85 11.84 -13.57
CA LEU A 11 -6.25 12.25 -13.75
C LEU A 11 -6.57 13.43 -12.82
N ALA A 12 -7.39 14.35 -13.31
CA ALA A 12 -7.95 15.44 -12.51
C ALA A 12 -8.92 14.90 -11.44
N ALA A 13 -9.31 15.76 -10.49
CA ALA A 13 -10.27 15.40 -9.45
C ALA A 13 -11.59 14.93 -10.07
N PRO A 14 -12.19 13.85 -9.55
CA PRO A 14 -13.41 13.29 -10.12
C PRO A 14 -14.56 14.29 -10.21
N GLU A 15 -14.71 15.14 -9.22
CA GLU A 15 -15.81 16.11 -9.08
C GLU A 15 -15.86 17.12 -10.23
N ASP A 16 -14.72 17.41 -10.86
CA ASP A 16 -14.56 18.37 -11.96
C ASP A 16 -14.33 17.69 -13.31
N THR A 17 -14.55 16.37 -13.40
CA THR A 17 -14.12 15.60 -14.57
C THR A 17 -15.27 14.80 -15.17
N ILE A 18 -15.38 14.86 -16.50
CA ILE A 18 -16.19 13.93 -17.28
C ILE A 18 -15.30 12.77 -17.70
N TYR A 19 -15.62 11.57 -17.23
CA TYR A 19 -14.90 10.35 -17.61
C TYR A 19 -15.60 9.67 -18.78
N ILE A 20 -14.86 9.38 -19.84
CA ILE A 20 -15.34 8.60 -20.97
C ILE A 20 -14.53 7.29 -21.00
N PHE A 21 -15.21 6.19 -20.74
CA PHE A 21 -14.61 4.86 -20.79
C PHE A 21 -14.96 4.17 -22.10
N ASP A 22 -13.96 3.96 -22.93
CA ASP A 22 -14.09 3.05 -24.07
C ASP A 22 -13.85 1.61 -23.60
N GLU A 23 -14.51 0.66 -24.29
CA GLU A 23 -14.55 -0.75 -23.87
C GLU A 23 -14.95 -0.91 -22.39
N ALA A 24 -15.95 -0.17 -21.95
CA ALA A 24 -16.39 -0.06 -20.57
C ALA A 24 -16.79 -1.40 -19.93
N HIS A 25 -17.04 -2.46 -20.73
CA HIS A 25 -17.30 -3.80 -20.23
C HIS A 25 -16.11 -4.39 -19.45
N HIS A 26 -14.91 -3.84 -19.60
CA HIS A 26 -13.73 -4.21 -18.81
C HIS A 26 -13.64 -3.46 -17.49
N LEU A 27 -14.40 -2.37 -17.29
CA LEU A 27 -14.26 -1.51 -16.12
C LEU A 27 -14.47 -2.23 -14.78
N PRO A 28 -15.46 -3.12 -14.61
CA PRO A 28 -15.62 -3.88 -13.38
C PRO A 28 -14.41 -4.75 -13.03
N ASN A 29 -13.84 -5.43 -14.02
CA ASN A 29 -12.63 -6.25 -13.82
C ASN A 29 -11.42 -5.39 -13.47
N LYS A 30 -11.22 -4.27 -14.15
CA LYS A 30 -10.14 -3.32 -13.87
C LYS A 30 -10.28 -2.68 -12.49
N ALA A 31 -11.50 -2.36 -12.07
CA ALA A 31 -11.77 -1.91 -10.72
C ALA A 31 -11.38 -2.99 -9.71
N ARG A 32 -11.88 -4.21 -9.85
CA ARG A 32 -11.54 -5.33 -8.97
C ARG A 32 -10.02 -5.55 -8.89
N ASP A 33 -9.31 -5.55 -10.03
CA ASP A 33 -7.87 -5.72 -10.07
C ASP A 33 -7.13 -4.59 -9.34
N ALA A 34 -7.60 -3.34 -9.49
CA ALA A 34 -7.03 -2.17 -8.80
C ALA A 34 -7.19 -2.22 -7.28
N TRP A 35 -8.26 -2.84 -6.79
CA TRP A 35 -8.53 -3.04 -5.35
C TRP A 35 -8.12 -4.42 -4.85
N SER A 36 -7.45 -5.22 -5.68
CA SER A 36 -6.80 -6.46 -5.26
C SER A 36 -5.47 -6.15 -4.59
N HIS A 37 -5.24 -6.78 -3.48
CA HIS A 37 -4.02 -6.57 -2.69
C HIS A 37 -3.30 -7.89 -2.46
N SER A 38 -1.99 -7.83 -2.48
CA SER A 38 -1.15 -8.97 -2.11
C SER A 38 0.21 -8.52 -1.64
N PHE A 39 0.81 -9.28 -0.74
CA PHE A 39 2.21 -9.10 -0.37
C PHE A 39 2.91 -10.44 -0.13
N ARG A 40 4.24 -10.42 -0.20
CA ARG A 40 5.08 -11.56 0.12
C ARG A 40 5.75 -11.35 1.46
N THR A 41 5.78 -12.39 2.30
CA THR A 41 6.34 -12.30 3.64
C THR A 41 7.85 -12.04 3.65
N ASP A 42 8.60 -12.54 2.64
CA ASP A 42 10.06 -12.36 2.52
C ASP A 42 10.50 -10.94 2.11
N THR A 43 9.58 -10.06 1.74
CA THR A 43 9.89 -8.69 1.32
C THR A 43 10.37 -7.83 2.49
N PHE A 44 9.74 -7.97 3.66
CA PHE A 44 9.89 -7.01 4.76
C PHE A 44 11.15 -7.20 5.60
N PRO A 45 11.68 -8.41 5.88
CA PRO A 45 12.89 -8.57 6.69
C PRO A 45 14.11 -7.80 6.16
N LYS A 46 14.22 -7.68 4.83
CA LYS A 46 15.29 -6.90 4.20
C LYS A 46 15.04 -5.40 4.40
N MET A 47 13.81 -4.94 4.14
CA MET A 47 13.45 -3.53 4.33
C MET A 47 13.62 -3.06 5.77
N LEU A 48 13.25 -3.90 6.75
CA LEU A 48 13.39 -3.59 8.18
C LEU A 48 14.84 -3.36 8.61
N LYS A 49 15.81 -3.94 7.89
CA LYS A 49 17.25 -3.70 8.08
C LYS A 49 17.71 -2.46 7.33
N GLU A 50 17.22 -2.23 6.12
CA GLU A 50 17.65 -1.14 5.24
C GLU A 50 17.15 0.23 5.70
N ILE A 51 15.91 0.34 6.18
CA ILE A 51 15.32 1.64 6.57
C ILE A 51 16.14 2.34 7.66
N PRO A 52 16.47 1.71 8.80
CA PRO A 52 17.27 2.36 9.83
C PRO A 52 18.68 2.78 9.36
N VAL A 53 19.28 2.00 8.46
CA VAL A 53 20.58 2.32 7.86
C VAL A 53 20.45 3.57 6.98
N ASN A 54 19.45 3.61 6.08
CA ASN A 54 19.18 4.76 5.24
C ASN A 54 18.87 6.02 6.07
N MET A 55 18.11 5.89 7.17
CA MET A 55 17.85 6.99 8.09
C MET A 55 19.12 7.49 8.77
N ASN A 56 19.98 6.57 9.21
CA ASN A 56 21.24 6.91 9.84
C ASN A 56 22.19 7.65 8.88
N ASP A 57 22.46 7.05 7.73
CA ASP A 57 23.44 7.57 6.77
C ASP A 57 23.01 8.91 6.19
N THR A 58 21.73 9.02 5.81
CA THR A 58 21.18 10.29 5.34
C THR A 58 21.10 11.32 6.48
N GLY A 59 20.68 10.88 7.66
CA GLY A 59 20.56 11.74 8.85
C GLY A 59 21.91 12.36 9.25
N ILE A 60 22.99 11.58 9.32
CA ILE A 60 24.34 12.07 9.60
C ILE A 60 24.77 13.07 8.52
N LYS A 61 24.69 12.67 7.24
CA LYS A 61 25.10 13.50 6.11
C LYS A 61 24.39 14.85 6.10
N TRP A 62 23.09 14.84 6.35
CA TRP A 62 22.29 16.07 6.31
C TRP A 62 22.42 16.91 7.58
N SER A 63 22.72 16.30 8.74
CA SER A 63 23.01 17.03 9.97
C SER A 63 24.27 17.88 9.87
N ASP A 64 25.22 17.50 9.02
CA ASP A 64 26.44 18.23 8.74
C ASP A 64 26.30 19.25 7.59
N SER A 65 25.11 19.34 7.00
CA SER A 65 24.81 20.28 5.90
C SER A 65 24.89 21.74 6.37
N LYS A 66 25.29 22.64 5.47
CA LYS A 66 25.19 24.09 5.69
C LYS A 66 23.76 24.61 5.54
N CYS A 67 22.86 23.83 4.92
CA CYS A 67 21.44 24.14 4.80
C CYS A 67 20.74 23.85 6.12
N PHE A 68 20.15 24.88 6.72
CA PHE A 68 19.44 24.78 7.99
C PHE A 68 18.31 23.74 7.93
N GLU A 69 17.52 23.74 6.89
CA GLU A 69 16.38 22.84 6.69
C GLU A 69 16.85 21.39 6.54
N ALA A 70 17.91 21.15 5.76
CA ALA A 70 18.49 19.82 5.63
C ALA A 70 19.06 19.33 6.97
N LYS A 71 19.75 20.19 7.71
CA LYS A 71 20.27 19.89 9.04
C LYS A 71 19.13 19.51 10.01
N ARG A 72 18.04 20.27 10.00
CA ARG A 72 16.84 19.98 10.80
C ARG A 72 16.26 18.62 10.46
N ILE A 73 16.06 18.31 9.17
CA ILE A 73 15.51 17.01 8.72
C ILE A 73 16.46 15.87 9.08
N GLY A 74 17.77 16.06 8.90
CA GLY A 74 18.78 15.07 9.31
C GLY A 74 18.68 14.74 10.80
N GLY A 75 18.55 15.73 11.67
CA GLY A 75 18.33 15.57 13.10
C GLY A 75 17.02 14.80 13.43
N LEU A 76 15.93 15.11 12.71
CA LEU A 76 14.66 14.37 12.87
C LEU A 76 14.81 12.89 12.46
N MET A 77 15.47 12.61 11.33
CA MET A 77 15.72 11.22 10.90
C MET A 77 16.48 10.43 11.96
N LEU A 78 17.52 11.01 12.53
CA LEU A 78 18.30 10.38 13.61
C LEU A 78 17.44 10.14 14.86
N SER A 79 16.58 11.08 15.23
CA SER A 79 15.70 10.93 16.40
C SER A 79 14.63 9.84 16.22
N TRP A 80 14.14 9.61 15.01
CA TRP A 80 13.13 8.59 14.70
C TRP A 80 13.72 7.20 14.47
N ARG A 81 15.03 7.10 14.21
CA ARG A 81 15.72 5.84 13.92
C ARG A 81 15.53 4.78 14.99
N ASP A 82 15.65 5.15 16.27
CA ASP A 82 15.57 4.18 17.37
C ASP A 82 14.14 3.62 17.52
N GLY A 83 13.12 4.47 17.32
CA GLY A 83 11.72 4.05 17.21
C GLY A 83 11.52 3.07 16.07
N MET A 84 12.10 3.36 14.90
CA MET A 84 12.07 2.49 13.74
C MET A 84 12.69 1.12 14.02
N GLN A 85 13.86 1.08 14.65
CA GLN A 85 14.53 -0.19 15.03
C GLN A 85 13.69 -1.00 16.02
N LYS A 86 13.06 -0.35 16.99
CA LYS A 86 12.19 -1.01 17.97
C LYS A 86 10.99 -1.67 17.28
N GLN A 87 10.28 -0.91 16.45
CA GLN A 87 9.12 -1.42 15.70
C GLN A 87 9.52 -2.51 14.69
N GLY A 88 10.68 -2.36 14.05
CA GLY A 88 11.22 -3.37 13.14
C GLY A 88 11.46 -4.72 13.83
N LYS A 89 11.96 -4.73 15.08
CA LYS A 89 12.13 -5.96 15.85
C LYS A 89 10.80 -6.63 16.23
N ILE A 90 9.78 -5.83 16.59
CA ILE A 90 8.45 -6.34 16.91
C ILE A 90 7.84 -6.96 15.64
N MET A 91 7.91 -6.26 14.53
CA MET A 91 7.38 -6.73 13.25
C MET A 91 8.08 -8.01 12.75
N ASP A 92 9.42 -8.10 12.87
CA ASP A 92 10.20 -9.31 12.49
C ASP A 92 9.79 -10.53 13.32
N LYS A 93 9.51 -10.33 14.62
CA LYS A 93 8.99 -11.40 15.48
C LYS A 93 7.59 -11.82 15.06
N ALA A 94 6.68 -10.86 14.90
CA ALA A 94 5.29 -11.12 14.49
C ALA A 94 5.23 -11.82 13.12
N GLN A 95 6.12 -11.44 12.17
CA GLN A 95 6.23 -12.12 10.88
C GLN A 95 6.60 -13.60 11.03
N LYS A 96 7.60 -13.93 11.86
CA LYS A 96 8.00 -15.31 12.10
C LYS A 96 6.88 -16.14 12.72
N ASP A 97 6.11 -15.53 13.61
CA ASP A 97 4.96 -16.19 14.23
C ASP A 97 3.81 -16.38 13.23
N LEU A 98 3.57 -15.41 12.35
CA LEU A 98 2.64 -15.51 11.23
C LEU A 98 3.05 -16.64 10.27
N GLU A 99 4.31 -16.68 9.84
CA GLU A 99 4.83 -17.71 8.94
C GLU A 99 4.67 -19.12 9.52
N LYS A 100 4.92 -19.33 10.82
CA LYS A 100 4.69 -20.63 11.49
C LYS A 100 3.21 -21.04 11.44
N LYS A 101 2.30 -20.09 11.69
CA LYS A 101 0.85 -20.38 11.62
C LYS A 101 0.41 -20.68 10.19
N LEU A 102 0.92 -19.92 9.19
CA LEU A 102 0.65 -20.21 7.78
C LEU A 102 1.19 -21.57 7.33
N GLN A 103 2.39 -21.95 7.79
CA GLN A 103 2.95 -23.28 7.55
C GLN A 103 2.07 -24.39 8.15
N ALA A 104 1.56 -24.22 9.36
CA ALA A 104 0.68 -25.18 9.98
C ALA A 104 -0.65 -25.34 9.23
N LEU A 105 -1.18 -24.26 8.68
CA LEU A 105 -2.39 -24.27 7.85
C LEU A 105 -2.16 -24.97 6.51
N THR A 106 -1.04 -24.69 5.85
CA THR A 106 -0.73 -25.26 4.53
C THR A 106 -0.24 -26.70 4.63
N ALA A 107 0.39 -27.12 5.73
CA ALA A 107 0.85 -28.49 5.93
C ALA A 107 -0.31 -29.55 5.93
N LYS A 108 -1.53 -29.13 6.25
CA LYS A 108 -2.73 -29.97 6.17
C LYS A 108 -3.22 -30.18 4.72
N ASN A 109 -2.77 -29.34 3.80
CA ASN A 109 -3.11 -29.38 2.38
C ASN A 109 -1.88 -29.85 1.61
N SER A 110 -1.90 -31.08 1.13
CA SER A 110 -0.78 -31.78 0.49
C SER A 110 -0.36 -31.22 -0.89
N HIS A 111 -0.74 -30.01 -1.27
CA HIS A 111 -0.54 -29.50 -2.62
C HIS A 111 0.16 -28.16 -2.68
N LYS A 112 0.96 -27.99 -3.74
CA LYS A 112 1.60 -26.73 -4.15
C LYS A 112 0.59 -25.68 -4.67
N ASP A 113 -0.69 -26.01 -4.63
CA ASP A 113 -1.78 -25.15 -5.11
C ASP A 113 -2.10 -24.04 -4.11
N PRO A 114 -2.63 -22.92 -4.57
CA PRO A 114 -3.08 -21.87 -3.67
C PRO A 114 -4.09 -22.39 -2.66
N LEU A 115 -3.84 -22.16 -1.38
CA LEU A 115 -4.80 -22.45 -0.33
C LEU A 115 -5.87 -21.37 -0.30
N VAL A 116 -7.04 -21.67 -0.84
CA VAL A 116 -8.20 -20.78 -0.77
C VAL A 116 -8.80 -20.85 0.63
N ILE A 117 -8.99 -19.69 1.25
CA ILE A 117 -9.65 -19.57 2.55
C ILE A 117 -11.16 -19.53 2.30
N PRO A 118 -11.95 -20.49 2.83
CA PRO A 118 -13.39 -20.48 2.68
C PRO A 118 -14.02 -19.20 3.23
N TYR A 119 -15.06 -18.69 2.58
CA TYR A 119 -15.78 -17.47 2.99
C TYR A 119 -16.31 -17.53 4.44
N THR A 120 -16.64 -18.74 4.92
CA THR A 120 -17.15 -18.95 6.28
C THR A 120 -16.07 -19.33 7.30
N ALA A 121 -14.79 -19.34 6.90
CA ALA A 121 -13.72 -19.65 7.83
C ALA A 121 -13.51 -18.54 8.83
N THR A 122 -13.44 -18.88 10.11
CA THR A 122 -12.98 -17.97 11.14
C THR A 122 -11.46 -17.88 11.07
N MET A 123 -10.94 -16.67 11.20
CA MET A 123 -9.51 -16.39 11.15
C MET A 123 -8.91 -16.14 12.54
N ASP A 124 -9.64 -16.51 13.60
CA ASP A 124 -9.31 -16.18 15.00
C ASP A 124 -7.88 -16.55 15.38
N GLU A 125 -7.40 -17.71 14.95
CA GLU A 125 -6.03 -18.16 15.24
C GLU A 125 -4.94 -17.31 14.55
N LEU A 126 -5.27 -16.65 13.46
CA LEU A 126 -4.36 -15.76 12.73
C LEU A 126 -4.51 -14.30 13.16
N MET A 127 -5.70 -13.90 13.61
CA MET A 127 -6.06 -12.51 13.91
C MET A 127 -5.07 -11.88 14.89
N GLU A 128 -4.81 -12.51 16.02
CA GLU A 128 -3.91 -11.97 17.05
C GLU A 128 -2.51 -11.66 16.51
N VAL A 129 -1.95 -12.55 15.68
CA VAL A 129 -0.62 -12.33 15.09
C VAL A 129 -0.68 -11.30 13.97
N CYS A 130 -1.74 -11.33 13.16
CA CYS A 130 -1.96 -10.32 12.13
C CYS A 130 -2.13 -8.92 12.73
N ASP A 131 -2.80 -8.78 13.85
CA ASP A 131 -2.99 -7.49 14.52
C ASP A 131 -1.66 -6.90 14.99
N VAL A 132 -0.82 -7.69 15.65
CA VAL A 132 0.53 -7.24 16.07
C VAL A 132 1.39 -6.85 14.87
N TYR A 133 1.31 -7.64 13.80
CA TYR A 133 2.04 -7.39 12.56
C TYR A 133 1.56 -6.11 11.88
N LEU A 134 0.24 -5.92 11.79
CA LEU A 134 -0.42 -4.77 11.21
C LEU A 134 -0.12 -3.47 12.00
N GLU A 135 -0.20 -3.51 13.33
CA GLU A 135 0.09 -2.37 14.19
C GLU A 135 1.55 -1.92 14.06
N SER A 136 2.48 -2.88 14.03
CA SER A 136 3.89 -2.59 13.80
C SER A 136 4.13 -2.00 12.42
N ALA A 137 3.46 -2.52 11.38
CA ALA A 137 3.55 -2.02 10.01
C ALA A 137 3.04 -0.58 9.91
N ARG A 138 1.91 -0.25 10.56
CA ARG A 138 1.37 1.12 10.62
C ARG A 138 2.34 2.08 11.30
N SER A 139 2.93 1.66 12.42
CA SER A 139 3.92 2.48 13.13
C SER A 139 5.16 2.76 12.27
N ILE A 140 5.63 1.78 11.51
CA ILE A 140 6.76 1.94 10.59
C ILE A 140 6.38 2.84 9.41
N GLN A 141 5.20 2.64 8.83
CA GLN A 141 4.69 3.47 7.76
C GLN A 141 4.56 4.94 8.20
N GLU A 142 4.08 5.18 9.41
CA GLU A 142 3.99 6.54 9.95
C GLU A 142 5.37 7.22 10.01
N ILE A 143 6.40 6.52 10.48
CA ILE A 143 7.77 7.05 10.53
C ILE A 143 8.30 7.34 9.11
N THR A 144 8.17 6.39 8.19
CA THR A 144 8.65 6.56 6.81
C THR A 144 7.89 7.65 6.07
N SER A 145 6.58 7.80 6.31
CA SER A 145 5.75 8.86 5.77
C SER A 145 6.14 10.23 6.34
N LYS A 146 6.45 10.33 7.65
CA LYS A 146 6.95 11.57 8.25
C LYS A 146 8.23 12.03 7.56
N VAL A 147 9.19 11.13 7.34
CA VAL A 147 10.44 11.46 6.64
C VAL A 147 10.14 11.97 5.22
N PHE A 148 9.36 11.22 4.46
CA PHE A 148 9.00 11.58 3.08
C PHE A 148 8.30 12.95 3.01
N ASN A 149 7.30 13.17 3.87
CA ASN A 149 6.50 14.39 3.89
C ASN A 149 7.32 15.61 4.34
N GLU A 150 8.19 15.46 5.34
CA GLU A 150 9.08 16.54 5.80
C GLU A 150 10.02 17.01 4.69
N ILE A 151 10.62 16.07 3.94
CA ILE A 151 11.49 16.41 2.82
C ILE A 151 10.68 17.12 1.73
N SER A 152 9.57 16.55 1.30
CA SER A 152 8.75 17.08 0.21
C SER A 152 8.18 18.46 0.54
N LYS A 153 7.64 18.63 1.74
CA LYS A 153 7.07 19.89 2.22
C LYS A 153 8.13 20.99 2.31
N THR A 154 9.24 20.68 2.98
CA THR A 154 10.32 21.66 3.18
C THR A 154 10.90 22.10 1.84
N ARG A 155 11.11 21.15 0.90
CA ARG A 155 11.56 21.50 -0.45
C ARG A 155 10.59 22.43 -1.16
N ALA A 156 9.29 22.13 -1.12
CA ALA A 156 8.27 22.97 -1.75
C ALA A 156 8.21 24.38 -1.14
N GLU A 157 8.36 24.49 0.18
CA GLU A 157 8.40 25.78 0.89
C GLU A 157 9.64 26.60 0.50
N MET A 158 10.83 25.97 0.44
CA MET A 158 12.06 26.64 0.02
C MET A 158 11.95 27.17 -1.41
N LEU A 159 11.43 26.35 -2.34
CA LEU A 159 11.21 26.77 -3.73
C LEU A 159 10.26 27.97 -3.83
N ARG A 160 9.16 27.95 -3.07
CA ARG A 160 8.16 29.04 -3.06
C ARG A 160 8.73 30.34 -2.52
N ASN A 161 9.57 30.26 -1.51
CA ASN A 161 10.15 31.42 -0.85
C ASN A 161 11.42 31.96 -1.53
N GLY A 162 11.87 31.34 -2.63
CA GLY A 162 13.11 31.71 -3.31
C GLY A 162 14.40 31.43 -2.50
N ASN A 163 14.29 30.78 -1.35
CA ASN A 163 15.41 30.39 -0.49
C ASN A 163 15.99 29.04 -0.90
N THR A 164 16.63 29.00 -2.05
CA THR A 164 17.20 27.78 -2.61
C THR A 164 18.71 27.83 -2.69
N PRO A 165 19.43 27.52 -1.60
CA PRO A 165 20.89 27.45 -1.68
C PRO A 165 21.28 26.31 -2.65
N ALA A 166 22.09 26.66 -3.67
CA ALA A 166 22.52 25.71 -4.70
C ALA A 166 23.27 24.47 -4.14
N TRP A 167 23.83 24.58 -2.93
CA TRP A 167 24.56 23.55 -2.23
C TRP A 167 23.67 22.72 -1.27
N SER A 168 22.35 22.90 -1.29
CA SER A 168 21.44 22.13 -0.43
C SER A 168 21.19 20.74 -0.99
N PRO A 169 21.34 19.67 -0.20
CA PRO A 169 21.00 18.32 -0.63
C PRO A 169 19.51 18.16 -0.96
N LEU A 170 18.66 19.09 -0.54
CA LEU A 170 17.24 19.13 -0.90
C LEU A 170 16.99 19.56 -2.34
N PHE A 171 18.00 20.10 -3.03
CA PHE A 171 17.96 20.54 -4.44
C PHE A 171 18.92 19.78 -5.34
N GLU A 172 19.82 18.98 -4.77
CA GLU A 172 20.65 18.06 -5.54
C GLU A 172 19.76 16.93 -6.07
N ASP A 173 19.42 16.94 -7.35
CA ASP A 173 18.46 16.01 -7.96
C ASP A 173 18.78 14.54 -7.65
N VAL A 174 20.05 14.15 -7.69
CA VAL A 174 20.48 12.76 -7.42
C VAL A 174 20.24 12.38 -5.97
N GLU A 175 20.67 13.18 -5.02
CA GLU A 175 20.53 12.90 -3.57
C GLU A 175 19.06 12.91 -3.16
N MET A 176 18.34 13.92 -3.56
CA MET A 176 16.92 14.04 -3.25
C MET A 176 16.11 12.90 -3.86
N ASN A 177 16.31 12.60 -5.15
CA ASN A 177 15.58 11.50 -5.80
C ASN A 177 15.90 10.16 -5.16
N ARG A 178 17.15 9.94 -4.72
CA ARG A 178 17.54 8.75 -3.98
C ARG A 178 16.74 8.61 -2.67
N VAL A 179 16.67 9.65 -1.87
CA VAL A 179 16.00 9.62 -0.56
C VAL A 179 14.49 9.56 -0.72
N LEU A 180 13.90 10.44 -1.53
CA LEU A 180 12.46 10.43 -1.78
C LEU A 180 11.99 9.12 -2.44
N GLY A 181 12.76 8.61 -3.41
CA GLY A 181 12.48 7.34 -4.05
C GLY A 181 12.50 6.17 -3.07
N ALA A 182 13.50 6.12 -2.17
CA ALA A 182 13.59 5.07 -1.16
C ALA A 182 12.41 5.12 -0.18
N PHE A 183 12.12 6.28 0.41
CA PHE A 183 11.02 6.41 1.37
C PHE A 183 9.64 6.30 0.72
N GLY A 184 9.46 6.77 -0.52
CA GLY A 184 8.26 6.52 -1.31
C GLY A 184 8.03 5.04 -1.59
N PHE A 185 9.09 4.31 -1.94
CA PHE A 185 9.04 2.85 -2.12
C PHE A 185 8.64 2.13 -0.82
N TYR A 186 9.26 2.48 0.33
CA TYR A 186 8.90 1.91 1.62
C TYR A 186 7.43 2.16 1.96
N ASN A 187 6.97 3.39 1.83
CA ASN A 187 5.57 3.75 2.08
C ASN A 187 4.60 2.90 1.25
N ASN A 188 4.84 2.78 -0.06
CA ASN A 188 3.99 1.97 -0.94
C ASN A 188 3.95 0.49 -0.52
N LYS A 189 5.10 -0.08 -0.11
CA LYS A 189 5.16 -1.47 0.34
C LYS A 189 4.39 -1.68 1.64
N PHE A 190 4.54 -0.77 2.61
CA PHE A 190 3.79 -0.85 3.86
C PHE A 190 2.30 -0.57 3.67
N SER A 191 1.91 0.39 2.82
CA SER A 191 0.51 0.60 2.46
C SER A 191 -0.13 -0.66 1.90
N ASN A 192 0.53 -1.29 0.92
CA ASN A 192 0.02 -2.50 0.30
C ASN A 192 -0.10 -3.67 1.30
N LEU A 193 0.87 -3.82 2.21
CA LEU A 193 0.80 -4.81 3.28
C LEU A 193 -0.38 -4.55 4.21
N ILE A 194 -0.54 -3.31 4.67
CA ILE A 194 -1.62 -2.90 5.58
C ILE A 194 -2.97 -3.16 4.93
N GLU A 195 -3.18 -2.67 3.71
CA GLU A 195 -4.41 -2.86 2.94
C GLU A 195 -4.71 -4.35 2.70
N THR A 196 -3.67 -5.16 2.40
CA THR A 196 -3.83 -6.60 2.23
C THR A 196 -4.28 -7.27 3.53
N LEU A 197 -3.63 -6.96 4.64
CA LEU A 197 -3.97 -7.57 5.93
C LEU A 197 -5.35 -7.13 6.42
N GLU A 198 -5.71 -5.85 6.28
CA GLU A 198 -7.05 -5.34 6.64
C GLU A 198 -8.15 -6.07 5.88
N LEU A 199 -7.95 -6.32 4.57
CA LEU A 199 -8.89 -7.13 3.79
C LEU A 199 -8.84 -8.60 4.16
N PHE A 200 -7.64 -9.14 4.42
CA PHE A 200 -7.46 -10.55 4.72
C PHE A 200 -8.05 -10.94 6.08
N THR A 201 -7.94 -10.07 7.09
CA THR A 201 -8.48 -10.31 8.45
C THR A 201 -9.93 -9.89 8.62
N ARG A 202 -10.52 -9.20 7.63
CA ARG A 202 -11.92 -8.76 7.72
C ARG A 202 -12.85 -9.95 7.92
N ASP A 203 -13.73 -9.84 8.92
CA ASP A 203 -14.80 -10.81 9.14
C ASP A 203 -15.77 -10.88 7.98
N GLN A 204 -16.30 -12.07 7.72
CA GLN A 204 -17.29 -12.32 6.69
C GLN A 204 -18.34 -13.31 7.22
N PRO A 205 -19.61 -13.16 6.81
CA PRO A 205 -20.16 -12.12 5.93
C PRO A 205 -20.30 -10.76 6.59
N ASP A 206 -19.93 -9.69 5.86
CA ASP A 206 -20.18 -8.31 6.27
C ASP A 206 -21.15 -7.66 5.27
N PRO A 207 -22.40 -7.36 5.66
CA PRO A 207 -23.39 -6.79 4.74
C PRO A 207 -23.03 -5.40 4.21
N SER A 208 -22.14 -4.70 4.90
CA SER A 208 -21.73 -3.33 4.54
C SER A 208 -20.58 -3.27 3.54
N HIS A 209 -19.97 -4.41 3.23
CA HIS A 209 -18.82 -4.50 2.34
C HIS A 209 -18.94 -5.68 1.37
N PRO A 210 -18.36 -5.56 0.15
CA PRO A 210 -18.34 -6.66 -0.79
C PRO A 210 -17.55 -7.85 -0.22
N PRO A 211 -17.95 -9.08 -0.56
CA PRO A 211 -17.21 -10.27 -0.20
C PRO A 211 -15.76 -10.20 -0.69
N VAL A 212 -14.83 -10.71 0.13
CA VAL A 212 -13.40 -10.74 -0.19
C VAL A 212 -12.96 -12.19 -0.41
N ALA A 213 -12.42 -12.47 -1.58
CA ALA A 213 -11.71 -13.72 -1.83
C ALA A 213 -10.32 -13.66 -1.18
N LYS A 214 -9.96 -14.66 -0.39
CA LYS A 214 -8.72 -14.75 0.36
C LYS A 214 -7.99 -16.03 -0.01
N TRP A 215 -6.70 -15.95 -0.30
CA TRP A 215 -5.91 -17.14 -0.55
C TRP A 215 -4.43 -16.94 -0.20
N LEU A 216 -3.75 -18.06 0.02
CA LEU A 216 -2.34 -18.15 0.35
C LEU A 216 -1.63 -18.95 -0.75
N VAL A 217 -0.48 -18.45 -1.19
CA VAL A 217 0.39 -19.16 -2.13
C VAL A 217 1.73 -19.43 -1.43
N PRO A 218 2.03 -20.69 -1.07
CA PRO A 218 3.32 -21.03 -0.51
C PRO A 218 4.43 -20.96 -1.58
N ASP A 219 5.59 -20.46 -1.20
CA ASP A 219 6.80 -20.49 -2.01
C ASP A 219 7.86 -21.31 -1.27
N ASP A 220 7.93 -22.60 -1.56
CA ASP A 220 8.85 -23.54 -0.91
C ASP A 220 10.31 -23.18 -1.15
N LYS A 221 10.65 -22.58 -2.30
CA LYS A 221 12.01 -22.19 -2.65
C LYS A 221 12.55 -21.12 -1.71
N HIS A 222 11.71 -20.15 -1.36
CA HIS A 222 12.12 -19.03 -0.52
C HIS A 222 11.58 -19.15 0.92
N LYS A 223 10.85 -20.24 1.24
CA LYS A 223 10.18 -20.45 2.54
C LYS A 223 9.31 -19.28 2.93
N ALA A 224 8.60 -18.72 1.94
CA ALA A 224 7.79 -17.52 2.03
C ALA A 224 6.33 -17.82 1.66
N PHE A 225 5.46 -16.89 1.97
CA PHE A 225 4.06 -16.93 1.58
C PHE A 225 3.69 -15.66 0.82
N SER A 226 2.90 -15.81 -0.23
CA SER A 226 2.14 -14.70 -0.80
C SER A 226 0.73 -14.73 -0.23
N ILE A 227 0.33 -13.65 0.42
CA ILE A 227 -1.01 -13.47 0.98
C ILE A 227 -1.78 -12.57 0.01
N HIS A 228 -2.98 -13.02 -0.36
CA HIS A 228 -3.83 -12.32 -1.32
C HIS A 228 -5.21 -12.06 -0.73
N ALA A 229 -5.73 -10.88 -0.99
CA ALA A 229 -7.10 -10.49 -0.66
C ALA A 229 -7.67 -9.64 -1.80
N THR A 230 -8.83 -10.05 -2.33
CA THR A 230 -9.43 -9.39 -3.49
C THR A 230 -10.94 -9.25 -3.28
N PRO A 231 -11.52 -8.04 -3.40
CA PRO A 231 -12.96 -7.88 -3.47
C PRO A 231 -13.52 -8.69 -4.65
N THR A 232 -14.56 -9.47 -4.41
CA THR A 232 -15.14 -10.33 -5.47
C THR A 232 -16.04 -9.57 -6.43
N MET A 233 -16.58 -8.43 -5.99
CA MET A 233 -17.51 -7.60 -6.74
C MET A 233 -16.98 -6.16 -6.89
N ALA A 234 -17.23 -5.58 -8.05
CA ALA A 234 -16.95 -4.16 -8.30
C ALA A 234 -18.16 -3.25 -7.99
N THR A 235 -19.29 -3.85 -7.63
CA THR A 235 -20.58 -3.15 -7.43
C THR A 235 -20.56 -2.04 -6.40
N ASP A 236 -19.71 -2.15 -5.38
CA ASP A 236 -19.57 -1.11 -4.35
C ASP A 236 -18.34 -0.21 -4.58
N LEU A 237 -17.39 -0.68 -5.39
CA LEU A 237 -16.16 0.06 -5.67
C LEU A 237 -16.39 1.18 -6.68
N LEU A 238 -17.07 0.87 -7.77
CA LEU A 238 -17.33 1.85 -8.83
C LEU A 238 -18.28 2.97 -8.37
N PRO A 239 -19.43 2.72 -7.70
CA PRO A 239 -20.22 3.80 -7.12
C PRO A 239 -19.39 4.69 -6.21
N ARG A 240 -18.79 4.13 -5.17
CA ARG A 240 -18.07 4.90 -4.13
C ARG A 240 -16.91 5.74 -4.67
N TYR A 241 -16.13 5.23 -5.62
CA TYR A 241 -14.89 5.86 -6.06
C TYR A 241 -14.98 6.56 -7.41
N LEU A 242 -16.03 6.30 -8.18
CA LEU A 242 -16.22 6.87 -9.51
C LEU A 242 -17.58 7.54 -9.66
N TYR A 243 -18.69 6.78 -9.61
CA TYR A 243 -19.99 7.30 -10.03
C TYR A 243 -20.57 8.36 -9.10
N ASP A 244 -20.41 8.19 -7.78
CA ASP A 244 -20.92 9.14 -6.77
C ASP A 244 -20.06 10.40 -6.67
N ARG A 245 -18.88 10.39 -7.29
CA ARG A 245 -17.91 11.47 -7.21
C ARG A 245 -17.71 12.22 -8.52
N ALA A 246 -17.75 11.53 -9.64
CA ALA A 246 -17.47 12.13 -10.93
C ALA A 246 -18.60 13.09 -11.35
N PHE A 247 -18.23 14.21 -11.99
CA PHE A 247 -19.20 15.12 -12.58
C PHE A 247 -20.08 14.39 -13.58
N SER A 248 -19.51 13.53 -14.40
CA SER A 248 -20.25 12.65 -15.32
C SER A 248 -19.40 11.46 -15.74
N VAL A 249 -20.05 10.33 -16.01
CA VAL A 249 -19.41 9.11 -16.52
C VAL A 249 -20.15 8.62 -17.75
N ILE A 250 -19.42 8.46 -18.85
CA ILE A 250 -19.94 7.96 -20.14
C ILE A 250 -19.27 6.62 -20.42
N HIS A 251 -20.08 5.60 -20.64
CA HIS A 251 -19.61 4.27 -21.02
C HIS A 251 -19.86 4.02 -22.50
N ALA A 252 -18.82 3.64 -23.21
CA ALA A 252 -18.87 3.21 -24.61
C ALA A 252 -18.26 1.80 -24.73
N SER A 253 -18.96 0.89 -25.39
CA SER A 253 -18.43 -0.42 -25.75
C SER A 253 -19.37 -1.10 -26.74
N ALA A 254 -18.80 -1.87 -27.66
CA ALA A 254 -19.56 -2.69 -28.59
C ALA A 254 -20.29 -3.87 -27.90
N THR A 255 -19.91 -4.24 -26.68
CA THR A 255 -20.38 -5.43 -25.96
C THR A 255 -21.12 -5.12 -24.66
N ILE A 256 -21.53 -3.87 -24.42
CA ILE A 256 -22.30 -3.48 -23.22
C ILE A 256 -23.67 -4.17 -23.20
N THR A 257 -24.26 -4.45 -24.36
CA THR A 257 -25.55 -5.11 -24.46
C THR A 257 -25.38 -6.63 -24.58
N SER A 258 -26.09 -7.37 -23.75
CA SER A 258 -26.24 -8.83 -23.88
C SER A 258 -27.68 -9.15 -24.24
N VAL A 259 -27.87 -9.87 -25.36
CA VAL A 259 -29.21 -10.29 -25.84
C VAL A 259 -30.20 -9.12 -25.97
N GLY A 260 -29.69 -7.96 -26.42
CA GLY A 260 -30.53 -6.78 -26.65
C GLY A 260 -30.87 -5.99 -25.38
N GLY A 261 -30.25 -6.25 -24.25
CA GLY A 261 -30.51 -5.56 -22.98
C GLY A 261 -29.23 -5.19 -22.21
N PHE A 262 -29.36 -4.24 -21.29
CA PHE A 262 -28.28 -3.77 -20.42
C PHE A 262 -28.26 -4.43 -19.03
N THR A 263 -29.07 -5.49 -18.83
CA THR A 263 -29.34 -6.04 -17.50
C THR A 263 -28.06 -6.54 -16.80
N LEU A 264 -27.19 -7.24 -17.55
CA LEU A 264 -25.93 -7.75 -16.99
C LEU A 264 -24.91 -6.64 -16.67
N TYR A 265 -25.00 -5.52 -17.37
CA TYR A 265 -24.09 -4.39 -17.15
C TYR A 265 -24.50 -3.51 -15.95
N LYS A 266 -25.80 -3.52 -15.61
CA LYS A 266 -26.36 -2.73 -14.51
C LYS A 266 -26.33 -3.43 -13.16
N GLN A 267 -25.93 -4.71 -13.11
CA GLN A 267 -25.70 -5.46 -11.88
C GLN A 267 -24.30 -5.21 -11.33
#